data_dda79cdeb39dc8c6b3cc7f5f0cf2b6f4
#
_entry.id   dda79cdeb39dc8c6b3cc7f5f0cf2b6f4
#
_cell.length_a   1.000
_cell.length_b   1.000
_cell.length_c   1.000
_cell.angle_alpha   90.00
_cell.angle_beta   90.00
_cell.angle_gamma   90.00
#
_symmetry.space_group_name_H-M   'P 1'
#
loop_
_entity.id
_entity.type
_entity.pdbx_description
1 polymer ?
#
loop_
_entity_poly.entity_id
_entity_poly.type
_entity_poly.pdbx_seq_one_letter_code
_entity_poly.pdbx_strand_id
1 'polypeptide(L)'
;MGTPELTESLTDVRTALHGGGSELCLDLDGDGDKEIIVGDISYNNLTMLTNGGTPTAGHFTSIDLNFPANNASTTGVFLTTFPAAYSVDMDYDGIKDLIVSPNAPNYSENTNSLVYYKNNGANNFPDFEFIQNDVLQDNMIELGEGAYPAFFDYDNDGLKDLFIGNYGNYAPTFQPKIAQFKNVGTGTNPEFDLITLDYANLSTILTGVLNMIPAFGDLDGDGDADLIVGGFDGKLHYLQNTASIGATANFVLIAPQFKNSNNRVIDVGDFAAPQIVDVDGDGKNDLIVGAKNGKLAYYHHIGSGSTPILSMDSVSHFWGGIKVNRPSYFIGYSYPFLFKQAGVSKLMVGAESGYLQIYDDIDGNLGGTFTKTDTTYLNIFQGTRTAPNGADINNDGLMDLIVGNYSGGVTFFKGTSSFVSVNENLIDFNFELFPNPTNNFFSIRVLAEENKNYLLEVYTILGQLISADKVENNNISVSTQNLSQGIYICKVSEIDTKGKKQSGGLMKRVIVQH
;
A
#
# COMPACT_ATOMS: atom_id res chain seq x y z
N MET A 1 0.67 0.14 62.59
CA MET A 1 -0.22 0.01 61.44
C MET A 1 0.70 -0.38 60.27
N GLY A 2 0.57 -1.59 59.81
CA GLY A 2 1.47 -2.13 58.79
C GLY A 2 1.22 -1.48 57.43
N THR A 3 2.26 -1.09 56.78
CA THR A 3 2.28 -0.72 55.34
C THR A 3 1.75 -1.90 54.53
N PRO A 4 0.84 -1.70 53.57
CA PRO A 4 0.48 -2.78 52.64
C PRO A 4 1.71 -3.16 51.82
N GLU A 5 2.14 -4.41 51.92
CA GLU A 5 3.15 -4.95 51.05
C GLU A 5 2.55 -5.09 49.64
N LEU A 6 3.07 -4.31 48.69
CA LEU A 6 2.78 -4.39 47.25
C LEU A 6 3.33 -5.68 46.60
N THR A 7 3.68 -6.68 47.39
CA THR A 7 4.40 -7.88 46.97
C THR A 7 3.56 -8.89 46.19
N GLU A 8 2.23 -8.88 46.28
CA GLU A 8 1.41 -9.89 45.57
C GLU A 8 1.00 -9.50 44.14
N SER A 9 0.89 -8.20 43.81
CA SER A 9 0.50 -7.78 42.46
C SER A 9 1.66 -7.73 41.48
N LEU A 10 2.89 -7.56 41.98
CA LEU A 10 4.10 -7.55 41.12
C LEU A 10 4.58 -8.94 40.73
N THR A 11 4.14 -10.01 41.39
CA THR A 11 4.52 -11.38 41.03
C THR A 11 3.78 -11.92 39.81
N ASP A 12 2.55 -11.48 39.55
CA ASP A 12 1.78 -11.87 38.38
C ASP A 12 2.29 -11.18 37.09
N VAL A 13 2.82 -9.97 37.20
CA VAL A 13 3.41 -9.24 36.09
C VAL A 13 4.77 -9.84 35.64
N ARG A 14 5.45 -10.61 36.52
CA ARG A 14 6.77 -11.20 36.26
C ARG A 14 6.75 -12.54 35.52
N THR A 15 5.60 -13.15 35.30
CA THR A 15 5.54 -14.45 34.59
C THR A 15 5.48 -14.33 33.08
N ALA A 16 5.24 -13.15 32.53
CA ALA A 16 5.34 -12.89 31.09
C ALA A 16 6.74 -12.29 30.77
N LEU A 17 7.74 -13.15 30.70
CA LEU A 17 9.07 -12.80 30.20
C LEU A 17 9.04 -12.64 28.67
N HIS A 18 8.37 -11.60 28.19
CA HIS A 18 8.40 -11.21 26.79
C HIS A 18 9.21 -9.92 26.66
N GLY A 19 10.26 -9.97 25.86
CA GLY A 19 11.14 -8.84 25.64
C GLY A 19 10.48 -7.81 24.73
N GLY A 20 9.72 -6.90 25.29
CA GLY A 20 9.16 -5.78 24.53
C GLY A 20 8.16 -4.97 25.35
N GLY A 21 8.57 -3.82 25.86
CA GLY A 21 7.75 -2.79 26.47
C GLY A 21 7.94 -1.47 25.73
N SER A 22 6.89 -0.66 25.60
CA SER A 22 6.98 0.76 25.26
C SER A 22 6.79 1.56 26.55
N GLU A 23 7.58 2.59 26.73
CA GLU A 23 7.56 3.40 27.94
C GLU A 23 7.41 4.88 27.58
N LEU A 24 6.48 5.57 28.21
CA LEU A 24 6.30 7.01 28.13
C LEU A 24 6.27 7.58 29.56
N CYS A 25 7.12 8.57 29.83
CA CYS A 25 7.24 9.21 31.13
C CYS A 25 6.71 10.65 31.07
N LEU A 26 5.61 10.92 31.77
CA LEU A 26 4.96 12.23 31.84
C LEU A 26 4.71 12.61 33.30
N ASP A 27 4.68 13.91 33.60
CA ASP A 27 4.13 14.45 34.82
C ASP A 27 2.62 14.56 34.63
N LEU A 28 1.85 13.75 35.29
CA LEU A 28 0.40 13.64 35.07
C LEU A 28 -0.46 14.25 36.21
N ASP A 29 0.16 14.58 37.33
CA ASP A 29 -0.53 15.18 38.50
C ASP A 29 0.05 16.53 38.94
N GLY A 30 1.08 17.02 38.27
CA GLY A 30 1.65 18.36 38.46
C GLY A 30 2.59 18.49 39.66
N ASP A 31 3.05 17.39 40.23
CA ASP A 31 3.93 17.40 41.38
C ASP A 31 5.43 17.51 41.02
N GLY A 32 5.75 17.38 39.70
CA GLY A 32 7.06 17.56 39.14
C GLY A 32 7.89 16.28 39.03
N ASP A 33 7.41 15.16 39.56
CA ASP A 33 8.01 13.87 39.23
C ASP A 33 7.32 13.21 38.00
N LYS A 34 7.65 11.98 37.64
CA LYS A 34 7.14 11.38 36.41
C LYS A 34 6.45 10.06 36.67
N GLU A 35 5.22 9.96 36.20
CA GLU A 35 4.51 8.70 36.03
C GLU A 35 5.10 7.94 34.85
N ILE A 36 4.96 6.62 34.90
CA ILE A 36 5.37 5.74 33.80
C ILE A 36 4.12 5.12 33.19
N ILE A 37 3.95 5.34 31.89
CA ILE A 37 2.94 4.69 31.08
C ILE A 37 3.63 3.57 30.30
N VAL A 38 3.15 2.34 30.49
CA VAL A 38 3.75 1.13 29.91
C VAL A 38 2.76 0.48 28.95
N GLY A 39 3.20 0.21 27.72
CA GLY A 39 2.58 -0.74 26.83
C GLY A 39 3.41 -2.02 26.75
N ASP A 40 2.78 -3.17 26.72
CA ASP A 40 3.45 -4.47 26.70
C ASP A 40 2.90 -5.35 25.56
N ILE A 41 3.75 -6.16 24.97
CA ILE A 41 3.38 -7.05 23.85
C ILE A 41 2.29 -8.07 24.21
N SER A 42 2.12 -8.36 25.50
CA SER A 42 1.17 -9.36 25.99
C SER A 42 -0.19 -8.78 26.36
N TYR A 43 -0.33 -7.45 26.34
CA TYR A 43 -1.54 -6.77 26.79
C TYR A 43 -2.07 -5.82 25.73
N ASN A 44 -3.38 -5.60 25.79
CA ASN A 44 -4.14 -4.75 24.87
C ASN A 44 -4.42 -3.34 25.41
N ASN A 45 -3.94 -3.02 26.59
CA ASN A 45 -4.14 -1.77 27.32
C ASN A 45 -2.81 -1.09 27.62
N LEU A 46 -2.88 0.20 27.98
CA LEU A 46 -1.79 0.91 28.62
C LEU A 46 -1.93 0.82 30.14
N THR A 47 -0.82 0.58 30.80
CA THR A 47 -0.72 0.56 32.25
C THR A 47 0.00 1.82 32.74
N MET A 48 -0.59 2.58 33.65
CA MET A 48 0.07 3.72 34.28
C MET A 48 0.53 3.34 35.68
N LEU A 49 1.76 3.68 36.00
CA LEU A 49 2.33 3.59 37.35
C LEU A 49 2.46 4.99 37.94
N THR A 50 1.69 5.30 38.96
CA THR A 50 1.76 6.59 39.67
C THR A 50 3.02 6.65 40.52
N ASN A 51 3.83 7.67 40.32
CA ASN A 51 4.98 7.98 41.14
C ASN A 51 4.54 8.98 42.27
N GLY A 52 4.66 8.64 43.48
CA GLY A 52 4.40 9.53 44.63
C GLY A 52 5.68 9.81 45.41
N GLY A 53 6.79 9.79 44.68
CA GLY A 53 8.12 10.02 45.24
C GLY A 53 8.60 11.47 45.08
N THR A 54 9.71 11.65 44.40
CA THR A 54 10.28 12.95 44.05
C THR A 54 11.00 12.83 42.72
N PRO A 55 11.33 13.93 42.00
CA PRO A 55 12.07 13.88 40.74
C PRO A 55 13.42 13.15 40.81
N THR A 56 13.97 12.95 41.99
CA THR A 56 15.25 12.27 42.22
C THR A 56 15.16 10.93 42.91
N ALA A 57 13.98 10.56 43.42
CA ALA A 57 13.75 9.31 44.15
C ALA A 57 12.32 8.81 43.91
N GLY A 58 12.14 8.04 42.85
CA GLY A 58 10.85 7.47 42.47
C GLY A 58 10.31 6.48 43.50
N HIS A 59 9.03 6.53 43.73
CA HIS A 59 8.29 5.60 44.58
C HIS A 59 6.89 5.37 44.03
N PHE A 60 6.65 4.23 43.38
CA PHE A 60 5.35 3.92 42.80
C PHE A 60 4.35 3.53 43.87
N THR A 61 3.20 4.21 43.86
CA THR A 61 2.15 4.13 44.85
C THR A 61 0.89 3.45 44.35
N SER A 62 0.60 3.49 43.08
CA SER A 62 -0.57 2.87 42.47
C SER A 62 -0.34 2.43 41.03
N ILE A 63 -1.23 1.57 40.55
CA ILE A 63 -1.28 1.05 39.18
C ILE A 63 -2.66 1.30 38.62
N ASP A 64 -2.74 1.91 37.43
CA ASP A 64 -3.97 2.02 36.64
C ASP A 64 -3.83 1.19 35.36
N LEU A 65 -4.73 0.24 35.16
CA LEU A 65 -4.76 -0.65 34.00
C LEU A 65 -5.65 -0.13 32.86
N ASN A 66 -6.31 1.01 33.04
CA ASN A 66 -7.24 1.57 32.05
C ASN A 66 -6.83 2.97 31.57
N PHE A 67 -5.55 3.28 31.64
CA PHE A 67 -5.07 4.58 31.19
C PHE A 67 -5.44 4.85 29.71
N PRO A 68 -5.94 6.04 29.33
CA PRO A 68 -6.07 7.26 30.17
C PRO A 68 -7.49 7.51 30.73
N ALA A 69 -8.17 6.53 31.25
CA ALA A 69 -9.56 6.64 31.76
C ALA A 69 -9.73 7.64 32.91
N ASN A 70 -9.29 8.88 32.72
CA ASN A 70 -9.25 9.95 33.74
C ASN A 70 -10.54 10.77 33.85
N ASN A 71 -11.47 10.68 32.89
CA ASN A 71 -12.77 11.35 32.95
C ASN A 71 -13.87 10.56 32.23
N ALA A 72 -15.12 11.01 32.33
CA ALA A 72 -16.30 10.31 31.79
C ALA A 72 -16.37 10.30 30.24
N SER A 73 -15.65 11.19 29.58
CA SER A 73 -15.58 11.28 28.10
C SER A 73 -14.43 10.46 27.52
N THR A 74 -13.62 9.84 28.38
CA THR A 74 -12.43 9.10 27.98
C THR A 74 -12.65 7.61 28.18
N THR A 75 -12.30 6.84 27.16
CA THR A 75 -12.15 5.39 27.24
C THR A 75 -10.69 5.02 27.35
N GLY A 76 -10.36 4.01 28.14
CA GLY A 76 -9.01 3.45 28.19
C GLY A 76 -8.57 2.93 26.81
N VAL A 77 -7.28 2.85 26.60
CA VAL A 77 -6.73 2.28 25.38
C VAL A 77 -7.08 0.80 25.29
N PHE A 78 -7.55 0.40 24.12
CA PHE A 78 -7.74 -1.00 23.77
C PHE A 78 -7.26 -1.22 22.33
N LEU A 79 -6.08 -1.82 22.17
CA LEU A 79 -5.52 -2.30 20.91
C LEU A 79 -5.24 -3.79 21.05
N THR A 80 -5.39 -4.56 19.98
CA THR A 80 -5.29 -6.03 20.05
C THR A 80 -3.95 -6.49 20.62
N THR A 81 -2.86 -5.78 20.31
CA THR A 81 -1.52 -6.17 20.74
C THR A 81 -0.60 -4.95 20.87
N PHE A 82 0.17 -4.92 21.94
CA PHE A 82 1.31 -4.05 22.16
C PHE A 82 1.04 -2.55 21.87
N PRO A 83 0.18 -1.89 22.62
CA PRO A 83 -0.02 -0.46 22.50
C PRO A 83 1.25 0.31 22.87
N ALA A 84 1.60 1.32 22.07
CA ALA A 84 2.71 2.23 22.36
C ALA A 84 2.20 3.67 22.37
N ALA A 85 2.48 4.38 23.46
CA ALA A 85 2.01 5.74 23.70
C ALA A 85 3.06 6.78 23.31
N TYR A 86 2.60 7.89 22.74
CA TYR A 86 3.42 9.04 22.33
C TYR A 86 2.75 10.33 22.79
N SER A 87 3.55 11.29 23.26
CA SER A 87 3.08 12.62 23.64
C SER A 87 3.50 13.65 22.60
N VAL A 88 2.54 14.15 21.83
CA VAL A 88 2.73 15.01 20.65
C VAL A 88 1.66 16.12 20.67
N ASP A 89 2.02 17.36 20.33
CA ASP A 89 1.08 18.44 20.09
C ASP A 89 0.50 18.28 18.67
N MET A 90 -0.72 17.76 18.57
CA MET A 90 -1.35 17.38 17.28
C MET A 90 -2.06 18.56 16.62
N ASP A 91 -2.59 19.50 17.40
CA ASP A 91 -3.37 20.64 16.89
C ASP A 91 -2.64 21.97 16.97
N TYR A 92 -1.37 21.96 17.40
CA TYR A 92 -0.47 23.13 17.50
C TYR A 92 -0.96 24.19 18.51
N ASP A 93 -1.65 23.78 19.56
CA ASP A 93 -2.10 24.67 20.63
C ASP A 93 -1.04 24.88 21.76
N GLY A 94 0.09 24.16 21.68
CA GLY A 94 1.19 24.19 22.64
C GLY A 94 1.03 23.21 23.78
N ILE A 95 -0.07 22.46 23.83
CA ILE A 95 -0.34 21.39 24.79
C ILE A 95 -0.11 20.05 24.10
N LYS A 96 0.53 19.13 24.78
CA LYS A 96 0.80 17.81 24.20
C LYS A 96 -0.36 16.86 24.44
N ASP A 97 -0.80 16.28 23.37
CA ASP A 97 -1.81 15.25 23.33
C ASP A 97 -1.22 13.85 23.53
N LEU A 98 -2.08 12.83 23.56
CA LEU A 98 -1.69 11.44 23.62
C LEU A 98 -2.08 10.73 22.30
N ILE A 99 -1.09 10.14 21.65
CA ILE A 99 -1.28 9.27 20.50
C ILE A 99 -0.89 7.86 20.90
N VAL A 100 -1.68 6.87 20.50
CA VAL A 100 -1.38 5.47 20.78
C VAL A 100 -1.48 4.67 19.49
N SER A 101 -0.46 3.86 19.21
CA SER A 101 -0.45 2.94 18.08
C SER A 101 0.06 1.56 18.50
N PRO A 102 -0.26 0.48 17.75
CA PRO A 102 0.36 -0.81 18.00
C PRO A 102 1.84 -0.81 17.59
N ASN A 103 2.68 -1.49 18.36
CA ASN A 103 4.11 -1.65 18.09
C ASN A 103 4.48 -3.11 17.77
N ALA A 104 3.61 -3.84 17.10
CA ALA A 104 3.81 -5.24 16.74
C ALA A 104 3.61 -5.41 15.23
N PRO A 105 4.68 -5.55 14.44
CA PRO A 105 4.55 -5.83 13.02
C PRO A 105 3.92 -7.23 12.82
N ASN A 106 2.97 -7.34 11.91
CA ASN A 106 2.30 -8.57 11.46
C ASN A 106 1.25 -9.19 12.40
N TYR A 107 1.05 -8.67 13.62
CA TYR A 107 0.09 -9.23 14.60
C TYR A 107 -0.71 -8.15 15.32
N SER A 108 -0.76 -6.95 14.77
CA SER A 108 -1.52 -5.82 15.31
C SER A 108 -2.66 -5.44 14.39
N GLU A 109 -3.61 -4.71 14.94
CA GLU A 109 -4.63 -4.05 14.13
C GLU A 109 -3.97 -3.18 13.07
N ASN A 110 -4.50 -3.25 11.88
CA ASN A 110 -4.03 -2.48 10.71
C ASN A 110 -5.12 -1.51 10.19
N THR A 111 -6.21 -1.38 10.97
CA THR A 111 -7.26 -0.38 10.75
C THR A 111 -7.75 0.11 12.10
N ASN A 112 -8.19 1.36 12.20
CA ASN A 112 -8.63 1.99 13.46
C ASN A 112 -7.59 1.85 14.59
N SER A 113 -6.33 1.96 14.25
CA SER A 113 -5.22 1.59 15.13
C SER A 113 -4.35 2.77 15.57
N LEU A 114 -4.58 3.97 15.05
CA LEU A 114 -3.91 5.19 15.50
C LEU A 114 -4.88 6.02 16.33
N VAL A 115 -4.83 5.79 17.64
CA VAL A 115 -5.77 6.38 18.60
C VAL A 115 -5.31 7.75 19.05
N TYR A 116 -6.19 8.73 19.00
CA TYR A 116 -5.94 10.10 19.41
C TYR A 116 -6.80 10.49 20.62
N TYR A 117 -6.12 10.99 21.64
CA TYR A 117 -6.73 11.65 22.79
C TYR A 117 -6.24 13.09 22.84
N LYS A 118 -7.16 14.05 22.75
CA LYS A 118 -6.85 15.47 22.96
C LYS A 118 -6.65 15.76 24.44
N ASN A 119 -5.63 16.54 24.73
CA ASN A 119 -5.41 17.03 26.10
C ASN A 119 -6.08 18.39 26.30
N ASN A 120 -7.18 18.43 27.03
CA ASN A 120 -7.90 19.64 27.39
C ASN A 120 -7.35 20.31 28.68
N GLY A 121 -6.34 19.71 29.31
CA GLY A 121 -5.70 20.19 30.53
C GLY A 121 -4.40 20.97 30.26
N ALA A 122 -3.35 20.62 30.97
CA ALA A 122 -2.01 21.20 30.81
C ALA A 122 -0.99 20.08 30.63
N ASN A 123 0.22 20.42 30.13
CA ASN A 123 1.28 19.43 29.87
C ASN A 123 1.70 18.60 31.10
N ASN A 124 1.54 19.16 32.30
CA ASN A 124 1.86 18.54 33.57
C ASN A 124 0.62 18.19 34.39
N PHE A 125 -0.56 18.36 33.84
CA PHE A 125 -1.84 17.96 34.45
C PHE A 125 -2.85 17.72 33.33
N PRO A 126 -2.67 16.67 32.54
CA PRO A 126 -3.47 16.43 31.36
C PRO A 126 -4.88 15.96 31.69
N ASP A 127 -5.84 16.36 30.84
CA ASP A 127 -7.21 15.87 30.82
C ASP A 127 -7.49 15.32 29.43
N PHE A 128 -7.20 14.03 29.23
CA PHE A 128 -7.30 13.37 27.95
C PHE A 128 -8.74 13.04 27.58
N GLU A 129 -9.18 13.50 26.43
CA GLU A 129 -10.47 13.20 25.83
C GLU A 129 -10.25 12.32 24.57
N PHE A 130 -10.92 11.18 24.47
CA PHE A 130 -10.90 10.36 23.27
C PHE A 130 -11.55 11.11 22.10
N ILE A 131 -10.82 11.24 21.00
CA ILE A 131 -11.33 11.88 19.79
C ILE A 131 -11.64 10.84 18.72
N GLN A 132 -10.66 10.02 18.32
CA GLN A 132 -10.82 9.03 17.25
C GLN A 132 -9.72 7.96 17.32
N ASN A 133 -9.93 6.86 16.60
CA ASN A 133 -8.96 5.75 16.52
C ASN A 133 -8.42 5.48 15.11
N ASP A 134 -8.74 6.33 14.16
CA ASP A 134 -8.39 6.24 12.74
C ASP A 134 -7.65 7.49 12.21
N VAL A 135 -6.92 8.17 13.09
CA VAL A 135 -6.14 9.37 12.73
C VAL A 135 -5.27 9.09 11.53
N LEU A 136 -5.29 9.99 10.54
CA LEU A 136 -4.63 9.88 9.23
C LEU A 136 -5.19 8.76 8.32
N GLN A 137 -6.03 7.86 8.83
CA GLN A 137 -6.66 6.79 8.05
C GLN A 137 -8.07 7.18 7.60
N ASP A 138 -8.72 8.11 8.27
CA ASP A 138 -10.10 8.59 8.04
C ASP A 138 -10.33 9.18 6.64
N ASN A 139 -9.28 9.67 5.98
CA ASN A 139 -9.30 10.20 4.62
C ASN A 139 -8.54 9.32 3.61
N MET A 140 -8.26 8.06 3.95
CA MET A 140 -7.55 7.10 3.11
C MET A 140 -8.45 5.90 2.80
N ILE A 141 -8.22 5.26 1.65
CA ILE A 141 -8.73 3.92 1.42
C ILE A 141 -7.80 2.95 2.15
N GLU A 142 -8.19 2.53 3.36
CA GLU A 142 -7.48 1.58 4.19
C GLU A 142 -8.40 0.38 4.47
N LEU A 143 -8.03 -0.78 3.96
CA LEU A 143 -8.86 -1.99 3.99
C LEU A 143 -8.18 -3.16 4.73
N GLY A 144 -7.15 -2.88 5.50
CA GLY A 144 -6.34 -3.91 6.16
C GLY A 144 -5.21 -4.42 5.24
N GLU A 145 -4.80 -5.68 5.39
CA GLU A 145 -3.77 -6.25 4.54
C GLU A 145 -4.30 -6.61 3.15
N GLY A 146 -3.53 -6.24 2.13
CA GLY A 146 -3.83 -6.49 0.72
C GLY A 146 -4.89 -5.56 0.15
N ALA A 147 -4.63 -5.05 -1.03
CA ALA A 147 -5.62 -4.32 -1.82
C ALA A 147 -5.59 -4.85 -3.26
N TYR A 148 -6.70 -5.44 -3.68
CA TYR A 148 -6.86 -6.09 -4.98
C TYR A 148 -7.98 -5.41 -5.74
N PRO A 149 -7.68 -4.31 -6.49
CA PRO A 149 -8.70 -3.52 -7.16
C PRO A 149 -9.23 -4.20 -8.41
N ALA A 150 -10.53 -4.01 -8.69
CA ALA A 150 -11.19 -4.38 -9.92
C ALA A 150 -12.27 -3.35 -10.28
N PHE A 151 -12.34 -2.95 -11.54
CA PHE A 151 -13.39 -2.06 -12.04
C PHE A 151 -14.54 -2.86 -12.64
N PHE A 152 -15.78 -2.50 -12.28
CA PHE A 152 -17.00 -3.10 -12.79
C PHE A 152 -18.16 -2.10 -12.67
N ASP A 153 -18.99 -2.00 -13.68
CA ASP A 153 -20.23 -1.21 -13.66
C ASP A 153 -21.35 -2.11 -13.10
N TYR A 154 -21.57 -2.06 -11.78
CA TYR A 154 -22.42 -3.02 -11.10
C TYR A 154 -23.92 -2.70 -11.21
N ASP A 155 -24.28 -1.44 -11.40
CA ASP A 155 -25.67 -1.00 -11.50
C ASP A 155 -26.08 -0.55 -12.91
N ASN A 156 -25.15 -0.73 -13.85
CA ASN A 156 -25.32 -0.49 -15.28
C ASN A 156 -25.70 0.96 -15.61
N ASP A 157 -25.14 1.90 -14.85
CA ASP A 157 -25.33 3.34 -15.08
C ASP A 157 -24.33 3.90 -16.12
N GLY A 158 -23.41 3.07 -16.63
CA GLY A 158 -22.40 3.39 -17.62
C GLY A 158 -21.10 3.92 -17.03
N LEU A 159 -21.00 4.03 -15.71
CA LEU A 159 -19.77 4.40 -14.99
C LEU A 159 -19.12 3.15 -14.39
N LYS A 160 -17.80 3.12 -14.38
CA LYS A 160 -17.08 2.03 -13.71
C LYS A 160 -16.99 2.31 -12.22
N ASP A 161 -17.50 1.37 -11.42
CA ASP A 161 -17.34 1.35 -9.98
C ASP A 161 -16.05 0.63 -9.60
N LEU A 162 -15.58 0.83 -8.38
CA LEU A 162 -14.35 0.25 -7.87
C LEU A 162 -14.66 -0.77 -6.78
N PHE A 163 -14.17 -1.99 -6.95
CA PHE A 163 -14.19 -3.05 -5.97
C PHE A 163 -12.77 -3.34 -5.50
N ILE A 164 -12.56 -3.48 -4.21
CA ILE A 164 -11.24 -3.78 -3.66
C ILE A 164 -11.36 -4.97 -2.72
N GLY A 165 -10.80 -6.10 -3.15
CA GLY A 165 -10.64 -7.25 -2.30
C GLY A 165 -9.44 -7.13 -1.39
N ASN A 166 -9.41 -7.86 -0.26
CA ASN A 166 -8.33 -7.80 0.70
C ASN A 166 -8.04 -9.16 1.36
N TYR A 167 -6.93 -9.24 2.08
CA TYR A 167 -6.65 -10.31 3.03
C TYR A 167 -7.40 -10.08 4.34
N GLY A 168 -7.72 -8.83 4.62
CA GLY A 168 -8.58 -8.36 5.68
C GLY A 168 -7.86 -7.68 6.84
N ASN A 169 -8.68 -7.16 7.74
CA ASN A 169 -8.20 -6.60 8.99
C ASN A 169 -7.90 -7.72 9.99
N TYR A 170 -6.85 -7.55 10.77
CA TYR A 170 -6.53 -8.46 11.86
C TYR A 170 -7.25 -8.01 13.16
N ALA A 171 -8.16 -8.85 13.67
CA ALA A 171 -8.86 -8.56 14.95
C ALA A 171 -9.61 -9.79 15.52
N PRO A 172 -9.03 -10.68 16.25
CA PRO A 172 -7.72 -11.33 16.29
C PRO A 172 -7.48 -12.34 15.17
N THR A 173 -8.39 -12.46 14.22
CA THR A 173 -8.27 -13.26 12.99
C THR A 173 -8.54 -12.37 11.79
N PHE A 174 -7.91 -12.66 10.67
CA PHE A 174 -8.16 -11.94 9.44
C PHE A 174 -9.61 -12.12 8.97
N GLN A 175 -10.22 -11.04 8.55
CA GLN A 175 -11.59 -10.99 8.03
C GLN A 175 -11.56 -10.42 6.61
N PRO A 176 -11.29 -11.27 5.61
CA PRO A 176 -11.23 -10.83 4.22
C PRO A 176 -12.61 -10.42 3.73
N LYS A 177 -12.65 -9.38 2.91
CA LYS A 177 -13.85 -8.78 2.35
C LYS A 177 -13.57 -8.22 0.97
N ILE A 178 -14.63 -7.86 0.26
CA ILE A 178 -14.55 -7.04 -0.95
C ILE A 178 -15.31 -5.76 -0.67
N ALA A 179 -14.60 -4.64 -0.57
CA ALA A 179 -15.20 -3.33 -0.44
C ALA A 179 -15.72 -2.85 -1.79
N GLN A 180 -16.85 -2.13 -1.77
CA GLN A 180 -17.47 -1.51 -2.93
C GLN A 180 -17.46 0.00 -2.80
N PHE A 181 -16.92 0.67 -3.81
CA PHE A 181 -16.98 2.10 -3.99
C PHE A 181 -17.77 2.41 -5.25
N LYS A 182 -18.88 3.11 -5.11
CA LYS A 182 -19.68 3.55 -6.26
C LYS A 182 -19.07 4.80 -6.88
N ASN A 183 -19.00 4.83 -8.20
CA ASN A 183 -18.69 6.04 -8.94
C ASN A 183 -19.94 6.94 -9.00
N VAL A 184 -19.97 7.98 -8.18
CA VAL A 184 -21.05 8.97 -8.10
C VAL A 184 -20.77 10.22 -8.93
N GLY A 185 -19.65 10.24 -9.64
CA GLY A 185 -19.21 11.35 -10.47
C GLY A 185 -19.91 11.39 -11.83
N THR A 186 -19.14 11.76 -12.83
CA THR A 186 -19.59 11.80 -14.22
C THR A 186 -18.61 11.02 -15.11
N GLY A 187 -19.01 10.71 -16.34
CA GLY A 187 -18.14 10.02 -17.29
C GLY A 187 -16.81 10.71 -17.59
N THR A 188 -16.64 11.99 -17.25
CA THR A 188 -15.37 12.72 -17.44
C THR A 188 -14.68 13.14 -16.14
N ASN A 189 -15.36 13.00 -15.02
CA ASN A 189 -14.84 13.31 -13.69
C ASN A 189 -15.35 12.27 -12.69
N PRO A 190 -14.66 11.12 -12.59
CA PRO A 190 -15.04 10.06 -11.66
C PRO A 190 -14.88 10.51 -10.21
N GLU A 191 -15.81 10.12 -9.35
CA GLU A 191 -15.82 10.36 -7.92
C GLU A 191 -16.36 9.12 -7.22
N PHE A 192 -15.65 8.61 -6.22
CA PHE A 192 -15.95 7.31 -5.61
C PHE A 192 -16.37 7.46 -4.16
N ASP A 193 -17.59 6.98 -3.86
CA ASP A 193 -18.11 6.88 -2.50
C ASP A 193 -18.09 5.44 -2.00
N LEU A 194 -17.60 5.23 -0.77
CA LEU A 194 -17.65 3.93 -0.12
C LEU A 194 -19.10 3.56 0.21
N ILE A 195 -19.61 2.49 -0.41
CA ILE A 195 -20.96 1.97 -0.15
C ILE A 195 -20.95 0.91 0.94
N THR A 196 -20.01 -0.02 0.88
CA THR A 196 -19.88 -1.10 1.86
C THR A 196 -18.48 -1.66 1.89
N LEU A 197 -18.04 -2.11 3.06
CA LEU A 197 -16.79 -2.85 3.20
C LEU A 197 -16.94 -4.35 2.89
N ASP A 198 -18.18 -4.87 2.76
CA ASP A 198 -18.47 -6.29 2.48
C ASP A 198 -19.55 -6.40 1.41
N TYR A 199 -19.15 -6.27 0.16
CA TYR A 199 -20.05 -6.35 -0.99
C TYR A 199 -20.84 -7.65 -1.00
N ALA A 200 -22.16 -7.55 -1.16
CA ALA A 200 -23.09 -8.66 -1.23
C ALA A 200 -22.97 -9.68 -0.06
N ASN A 201 -22.39 -9.29 1.08
CA ASN A 201 -22.06 -10.17 2.21
C ASN A 201 -21.18 -11.36 1.80
N LEU A 202 -20.24 -11.14 0.88
CA LEU A 202 -19.37 -12.19 0.35
C LEU A 202 -18.51 -12.85 1.43
N SER A 203 -18.15 -12.16 2.50
CA SER A 203 -17.45 -12.75 3.63
C SER A 203 -18.23 -13.89 4.30
N THR A 204 -19.56 -13.84 4.28
CA THR A 204 -20.45 -14.89 4.79
C THR A 204 -20.65 -15.99 3.76
N ILE A 205 -20.85 -15.66 2.49
CA ILE A 205 -21.06 -16.62 1.39
C ILE A 205 -19.80 -17.47 1.14
N LEU A 206 -18.62 -16.83 1.21
CA LEU A 206 -17.32 -17.44 1.00
C LEU A 206 -16.58 -17.69 2.33
N THR A 207 -17.30 -18.14 3.34
CA THR A 207 -16.74 -18.39 4.68
C THR A 207 -15.48 -19.26 4.61
N GLY A 208 -14.40 -18.78 5.23
CA GLY A 208 -13.11 -19.48 5.28
C GLY A 208 -12.18 -19.24 4.09
N VAL A 209 -12.63 -18.50 3.08
CA VAL A 209 -11.74 -18.02 2.01
C VAL A 209 -10.93 -16.86 2.55
N LEU A 210 -9.62 -17.01 2.57
CA LEU A 210 -8.69 -15.92 2.91
C LEU A 210 -8.22 -15.24 1.62
N ASN A 211 -7.99 -13.92 1.69
CA ASN A 211 -7.45 -13.14 0.59
C ASN A 211 -8.39 -13.11 -0.64
N MET A 212 -9.53 -12.45 -0.49
CA MET A 212 -10.52 -12.36 -1.57
C MET A 212 -10.05 -11.46 -2.70
N ILE A 213 -9.79 -12.03 -3.88
CA ILE A 213 -9.33 -11.31 -5.07
C ILE A 213 -10.43 -11.35 -6.14
N PRO A 214 -11.15 -10.24 -6.41
CA PRO A 214 -12.24 -10.21 -7.38
C PRO A 214 -11.75 -10.07 -8.82
N ALA A 215 -12.45 -10.74 -9.75
CA ALA A 215 -12.37 -10.50 -11.18
C ALA A 215 -13.77 -10.59 -11.79
N PHE A 216 -14.14 -9.58 -12.58
CA PHE A 216 -15.45 -9.50 -13.23
C PHE A 216 -15.32 -9.71 -14.74
N GLY A 217 -16.28 -10.41 -15.34
CA GLY A 217 -16.38 -10.64 -16.79
C GLY A 217 -17.44 -11.68 -17.11
N ASP A 218 -18.07 -11.56 -18.27
CA ASP A 218 -19.07 -12.51 -18.77
C ASP A 218 -18.41 -13.85 -19.08
N LEU A 219 -18.66 -14.87 -18.26
CA LEU A 219 -18.10 -16.21 -18.43
C LEU A 219 -19.10 -17.23 -18.99
N ASP A 220 -20.39 -16.99 -18.87
CA ASP A 220 -21.39 -17.92 -19.37
C ASP A 220 -22.03 -17.45 -20.70
N GLY A 221 -21.61 -16.29 -21.21
CA GLY A 221 -21.99 -15.78 -22.53
C GLY A 221 -23.41 -15.23 -22.60
N ASP A 222 -23.98 -14.85 -21.46
CA ASP A 222 -25.35 -14.30 -21.40
C ASP A 222 -25.38 -12.76 -21.57
N GLY A 223 -24.22 -12.12 -21.58
CA GLY A 223 -24.03 -10.69 -21.86
C GLY A 223 -23.95 -9.81 -20.63
N ASP A 224 -23.99 -10.37 -19.42
CA ASP A 224 -23.68 -9.66 -18.21
C ASP A 224 -22.38 -10.22 -17.53
N ALA A 225 -21.81 -9.47 -16.63
CA ALA A 225 -20.54 -9.87 -16.04
C ALA A 225 -20.76 -10.71 -14.79
N ASP A 226 -20.11 -11.87 -14.74
CA ASP A 226 -19.97 -12.74 -13.58
C ASP A 226 -18.84 -12.32 -12.66
N LEU A 227 -18.70 -13.00 -11.54
CA LEU A 227 -17.65 -12.77 -10.55
C LEU A 227 -16.87 -14.05 -10.27
N ILE A 228 -15.56 -14.01 -10.46
CA ILE A 228 -14.62 -14.97 -9.89
C ILE A 228 -13.95 -14.35 -8.67
N VAL A 229 -13.90 -15.06 -7.56
CA VAL A 229 -13.12 -14.68 -6.38
C VAL A 229 -11.99 -15.71 -6.19
N GLY A 230 -10.76 -15.21 -6.28
CA GLY A 230 -9.58 -16.03 -5.96
C GLY A 230 -9.28 -16.00 -4.46
N GLY A 231 -8.76 -17.12 -3.95
CA GLY A 231 -8.40 -17.29 -2.55
C GLY A 231 -6.90 -17.48 -2.30
N PHE A 232 -6.49 -17.33 -1.05
CA PHE A 232 -5.10 -17.57 -0.64
C PHE A 232 -4.70 -19.04 -0.84
N ASP A 233 -5.66 -19.96 -0.76
CA ASP A 233 -5.45 -21.42 -0.98
C ASP A 233 -5.26 -21.80 -2.46
N GLY A 234 -5.16 -20.82 -3.35
CA GLY A 234 -4.93 -21.02 -4.78
C GLY A 234 -6.15 -21.44 -5.58
N LYS A 235 -7.32 -21.49 -4.96
CA LYS A 235 -8.57 -21.89 -5.62
C LYS A 235 -9.41 -20.71 -6.02
N LEU A 236 -10.38 -20.98 -6.90
CA LEU A 236 -11.31 -20.01 -7.46
C LEU A 236 -12.75 -20.35 -7.08
N HIS A 237 -13.53 -19.32 -6.81
CA HIS A 237 -14.95 -19.41 -6.48
C HIS A 237 -15.74 -18.67 -7.56
N TYR A 238 -16.67 -19.35 -8.22
CA TYR A 238 -17.47 -18.78 -9.29
C TYR A 238 -18.86 -18.39 -8.80
N LEU A 239 -19.20 -17.13 -8.98
CA LEU A 239 -20.51 -16.56 -8.70
C LEU A 239 -21.09 -16.02 -10.02
N GLN A 240 -22.21 -16.60 -10.43
CA GLN A 240 -22.95 -16.16 -11.60
C GLN A 240 -23.77 -14.92 -11.29
N ASN A 241 -23.75 -13.95 -12.19
CA ASN A 241 -24.72 -12.88 -12.17
C ASN A 241 -26.08 -13.40 -12.68
N THR A 242 -27.09 -13.35 -11.86
CA THR A 242 -28.44 -13.84 -12.18
C THR A 242 -29.44 -12.70 -12.40
N ALA A 243 -28.97 -11.46 -12.49
CA ALA A 243 -29.80 -10.31 -12.81
C ALA A 243 -30.20 -10.36 -14.30
N SER A 244 -31.20 -9.58 -14.66
CA SER A 244 -31.48 -9.36 -16.09
C SER A 244 -30.45 -8.39 -16.66
N ILE A 245 -30.08 -8.56 -17.92
CA ILE A 245 -29.19 -7.63 -18.62
C ILE A 245 -29.66 -6.18 -18.42
N GLY A 246 -28.73 -5.32 -18.00
CA GLY A 246 -29.01 -3.92 -17.73
C GLY A 246 -29.57 -3.61 -16.34
N ALA A 247 -29.71 -4.61 -15.47
CA ALA A 247 -30.08 -4.42 -14.07
C ALA A 247 -28.84 -4.45 -13.16
N THR A 248 -29.00 -4.00 -11.94
CA THR A 248 -27.97 -4.12 -10.89
C THR A 248 -27.60 -5.59 -10.68
N ALA A 249 -26.31 -5.88 -10.68
CA ALA A 249 -25.75 -7.21 -10.57
C ALA A 249 -26.21 -7.94 -9.29
N ASN A 250 -26.54 -9.23 -9.44
CA ASN A 250 -26.95 -10.12 -8.35
C ASN A 250 -26.18 -11.44 -8.43
N PHE A 251 -25.10 -11.56 -7.67
CA PHE A 251 -24.20 -12.69 -7.69
C PHE A 251 -24.67 -13.85 -6.82
N VAL A 252 -24.76 -15.03 -7.41
CA VAL A 252 -25.11 -16.29 -6.73
C VAL A 252 -23.96 -17.27 -6.83
N LEU A 253 -23.51 -17.82 -5.72
CA LEU A 253 -22.42 -18.81 -5.69
C LEU A 253 -22.86 -20.11 -6.37
N ILE A 254 -22.30 -20.39 -7.53
CA ILE A 254 -22.55 -21.61 -8.31
C ILE A 254 -21.49 -22.68 -8.03
N ALA A 255 -20.23 -22.26 -7.94
CA ALA A 255 -19.14 -23.22 -7.71
C ALA A 255 -18.16 -22.69 -6.63
N PRO A 256 -18.27 -23.22 -5.39
CA PRO A 256 -17.35 -22.86 -4.29
C PRO A 256 -15.91 -23.35 -4.52
N GLN A 257 -15.69 -24.20 -5.51
CA GLN A 257 -14.40 -24.59 -6.06
C GLN A 257 -14.58 -24.77 -7.55
N PHE A 258 -14.19 -23.77 -8.33
CA PHE A 258 -14.39 -23.79 -9.76
C PHE A 258 -13.54 -24.88 -10.42
N LYS A 259 -14.13 -25.60 -11.37
CA LYS A 259 -13.51 -26.75 -12.00
C LYS A 259 -13.31 -26.53 -13.49
N ASN A 260 -12.23 -27.08 -14.01
CA ASN A 260 -11.95 -27.10 -15.44
C ASN A 260 -12.76 -28.20 -16.17
N SER A 261 -12.64 -28.26 -17.50
CA SER A 261 -13.31 -29.22 -18.38
C SER A 261 -13.07 -30.69 -18.03
N ASN A 262 -12.00 -30.99 -17.31
CA ASN A 262 -11.67 -32.35 -16.82
C ASN A 262 -12.25 -32.66 -15.44
N ASN A 263 -13.19 -31.81 -14.95
CA ASN A 263 -13.80 -31.88 -13.63
C ASN A 263 -12.77 -31.82 -12.46
N ARG A 264 -11.60 -31.19 -12.69
CA ARG A 264 -10.59 -30.95 -11.67
C ARG A 264 -10.74 -29.53 -11.15
N VAL A 265 -10.62 -29.36 -9.84
CA VAL A 265 -10.57 -28.03 -9.23
C VAL A 265 -9.42 -27.24 -9.84
N ILE A 266 -9.69 -26.00 -10.23
CA ILE A 266 -8.66 -25.04 -10.62
C ILE A 266 -7.92 -24.64 -9.35
N ASP A 267 -6.64 -25.01 -9.29
CA ASP A 267 -5.76 -24.77 -8.15
C ASP A 267 -4.38 -24.40 -8.68
N VAL A 268 -3.96 -23.16 -8.42
CA VAL A 268 -2.66 -22.62 -8.87
C VAL A 268 -1.57 -22.71 -7.79
N GLY A 269 -1.87 -23.37 -6.70
CA GLY A 269 -1.07 -23.41 -5.48
C GLY A 269 -1.58 -22.37 -4.49
N ASP A 270 -0.75 -21.48 -3.98
CA ASP A 270 -1.19 -20.41 -3.09
C ASP A 270 -1.46 -19.12 -3.88
N PHE A 271 -2.41 -18.29 -3.43
CA PHE A 271 -2.70 -16.95 -3.91
C PHE A 271 -3.21 -16.93 -5.37
N ALA A 272 -4.47 -17.26 -5.58
CA ALA A 272 -5.08 -17.16 -6.90
C ALA A 272 -5.47 -15.70 -7.20
N ALA A 273 -4.81 -15.08 -8.19
CA ALA A 273 -5.13 -13.74 -8.68
C ALA A 273 -5.74 -13.84 -10.09
N PRO A 274 -7.07 -13.90 -10.21
CA PRO A 274 -7.75 -14.08 -11.50
C PRO A 274 -7.84 -12.77 -12.30
N GLN A 275 -7.86 -12.91 -13.63
CA GLN A 275 -8.40 -11.93 -14.57
C GLN A 275 -9.25 -12.66 -15.60
N ILE A 276 -10.46 -12.15 -15.86
CA ILE A 276 -11.37 -12.62 -16.88
C ILE A 276 -11.22 -11.70 -18.10
N VAL A 277 -10.83 -12.23 -19.24
CA VAL A 277 -10.57 -11.46 -20.47
C VAL A 277 -10.51 -12.36 -21.70
N ASP A 278 -11.01 -11.91 -22.85
CA ASP A 278 -10.83 -12.59 -24.15
C ASP A 278 -9.36 -12.45 -24.59
N VAL A 279 -8.60 -13.53 -24.40
CA VAL A 279 -7.15 -13.55 -24.65
C VAL A 279 -6.83 -13.86 -26.13
N ASP A 280 -7.61 -14.75 -26.74
CA ASP A 280 -7.33 -15.23 -28.10
C ASP A 280 -8.17 -14.54 -29.20
N GLY A 281 -9.13 -13.70 -28.82
CA GLY A 281 -9.97 -12.93 -29.71
C GLY A 281 -11.13 -13.74 -30.31
N ASP A 282 -11.53 -14.85 -29.68
CA ASP A 282 -12.64 -15.69 -30.18
C ASP A 282 -14.03 -15.18 -29.73
N GLY A 283 -14.06 -14.11 -28.92
CA GLY A 283 -15.26 -13.46 -28.41
C GLY A 283 -15.79 -14.06 -27.12
N LYS A 284 -15.08 -15.00 -26.50
CA LYS A 284 -15.36 -15.54 -25.17
C LYS A 284 -14.29 -15.12 -24.19
N ASN A 285 -14.70 -14.86 -22.97
CA ASN A 285 -13.73 -14.54 -21.95
C ASN A 285 -13.04 -15.79 -21.42
N ASP A 286 -11.73 -15.77 -21.47
CA ASP A 286 -10.82 -16.73 -20.88
C ASP A 286 -10.47 -16.36 -19.42
N LEU A 287 -9.62 -17.15 -18.80
CA LEU A 287 -9.16 -16.90 -17.44
C LEU A 287 -7.62 -16.96 -17.37
N ILE A 288 -7.00 -15.87 -16.92
CA ILE A 288 -5.61 -15.82 -16.51
C ILE A 288 -5.56 -15.83 -14.99
N VAL A 289 -4.69 -16.63 -14.38
CA VAL A 289 -4.57 -16.69 -12.92
C VAL A 289 -3.11 -16.56 -12.50
N GLY A 290 -2.83 -15.54 -11.72
CA GLY A 290 -1.55 -15.37 -11.03
C GLY A 290 -1.46 -16.25 -9.78
N ALA A 291 -0.22 -16.43 -9.27
CA ALA A 291 0.03 -17.29 -8.13
C ALA A 291 1.19 -16.80 -7.26
N LYS A 292 1.26 -17.24 -6.01
CA LYS A 292 2.35 -16.94 -5.06
C LYS A 292 3.73 -17.31 -5.57
N ASN A 293 3.84 -18.36 -6.39
CA ASN A 293 5.10 -18.78 -6.98
C ASN A 293 5.60 -17.83 -8.11
N GLY A 294 4.84 -16.76 -8.41
CA GLY A 294 5.18 -15.74 -9.39
C GLY A 294 4.95 -16.13 -10.84
N LYS A 295 4.29 -17.24 -11.11
CA LYS A 295 3.94 -17.73 -12.44
C LYS A 295 2.50 -17.38 -12.77
N LEU A 296 2.14 -17.49 -14.06
CA LEU A 296 0.77 -17.37 -14.54
C LEU A 296 0.27 -18.70 -15.08
N ALA A 297 -1.03 -18.98 -14.84
CA ALA A 297 -1.77 -20.04 -15.48
C ALA A 297 -2.79 -19.43 -16.47
N TYR A 298 -3.02 -20.10 -17.60
CA TYR A 298 -4.01 -19.73 -18.60
C TYR A 298 -5.01 -20.86 -18.79
N TYR A 299 -6.27 -20.50 -18.83
CA TYR A 299 -7.39 -21.41 -19.06
C TYR A 299 -8.26 -20.85 -20.18
N HIS A 300 -8.22 -21.52 -21.34
CA HIS A 300 -9.00 -21.16 -22.52
C HIS A 300 -10.49 -21.55 -22.34
N HIS A 301 -11.40 -20.67 -22.69
CA HIS A 301 -12.82 -20.92 -22.62
C HIS A 301 -13.33 -21.68 -23.85
N ILE A 302 -13.64 -22.96 -23.68
CA ILE A 302 -14.13 -23.85 -24.74
C ILE A 302 -15.64 -24.08 -24.70
N GLY A 303 -16.36 -23.46 -23.75
CA GLY A 303 -17.80 -23.57 -23.64
C GLY A 303 -18.57 -22.93 -24.81
N SER A 304 -19.79 -23.37 -25.04
CA SER A 304 -20.67 -22.84 -26.11
C SER A 304 -22.10 -22.56 -25.63
N GLY A 305 -22.31 -22.39 -24.34
CA GLY A 305 -23.62 -22.13 -23.73
C GLY A 305 -23.49 -21.45 -22.39
N SER A 306 -24.57 -21.32 -21.68
CA SER A 306 -24.70 -20.64 -20.38
C SER A 306 -23.95 -21.32 -19.21
N THR A 307 -23.00 -22.18 -19.46
CA THR A 307 -22.13 -22.80 -18.45
C THR A 307 -20.69 -22.61 -18.86
N PRO A 308 -19.88 -21.88 -18.09
CA PRO A 308 -18.48 -21.66 -18.43
C PRO A 308 -17.69 -22.97 -18.34
N ILE A 309 -17.00 -23.31 -19.41
CA ILE A 309 -16.13 -24.49 -19.49
C ILE A 309 -14.73 -24.03 -19.85
N LEU A 310 -13.85 -24.03 -18.86
CA LEU A 310 -12.46 -23.65 -19.02
C LEU A 310 -11.58 -24.88 -19.24
N SER A 311 -10.86 -24.92 -20.35
CA SER A 311 -9.87 -25.95 -20.64
C SER A 311 -8.54 -25.58 -20.02
N MET A 312 -7.92 -26.51 -19.35
CA MET A 312 -6.49 -26.45 -19.11
C MET A 312 -5.80 -27.20 -20.23
N ASP A 313 -5.71 -26.56 -21.40
CA ASP A 313 -4.83 -27.10 -22.41
C ASP A 313 -3.40 -27.04 -21.88
N SER A 314 -2.73 -28.14 -22.04
CA SER A 314 -1.34 -28.56 -21.79
C SER A 314 -0.27 -27.47 -21.50
N VAL A 315 -0.58 -26.21 -21.58
CA VAL A 315 0.36 -25.11 -21.50
C VAL A 315 0.57 -24.62 -20.10
N SER A 316 -0.19 -25.17 -19.11
CA SER A 316 0.57 -24.98 -17.94
C SER A 316 0.30 -23.80 -17.01
N HIS A 317 0.51 -24.06 -15.79
CA HIS A 317 0.85 -23.14 -14.72
C HIS A 317 2.16 -22.35 -14.95
N PHE A 318 2.55 -22.09 -16.22
CA PHE A 318 3.73 -21.33 -16.61
C PHE A 318 3.52 -20.64 -17.97
N TRP A 319 2.38 -20.01 -18.13
CA TRP A 319 1.98 -19.34 -19.34
C TRP A 319 2.92 -18.20 -19.73
N GLY A 320 3.27 -18.14 -21.00
CA GLY A 320 4.20 -17.17 -21.55
C GLY A 320 5.63 -17.24 -21.00
N GLY A 321 5.97 -18.29 -20.24
CA GLY A 321 7.28 -18.37 -19.57
C GLY A 321 7.46 -17.34 -18.45
N ILE A 322 6.37 -16.74 -17.96
CA ILE A 322 6.42 -15.62 -17.02
C ILE A 322 6.77 -16.09 -15.62
N LYS A 323 7.74 -15.41 -15.02
CA LYS A 323 8.15 -15.58 -13.64
C LYS A 323 8.61 -14.25 -13.05
N VAL A 324 7.83 -13.70 -12.10
CA VAL A 324 8.11 -12.38 -11.51
C VAL A 324 8.86 -12.44 -10.17
N ASN A 325 9.41 -13.58 -9.81
CA ASN A 325 10.19 -13.74 -8.57
C ASN A 325 11.46 -12.90 -8.60
N ARG A 326 11.90 -12.45 -7.44
CA ARG A 326 13.28 -11.96 -7.27
C ARG A 326 14.26 -13.13 -7.46
N PRO A 327 15.47 -12.88 -8.00
CA PRO A 327 16.52 -13.90 -8.04
C PRO A 327 16.72 -14.53 -6.65
N SER A 328 16.82 -15.85 -6.60
CA SER A 328 16.98 -16.65 -5.36
C SER A 328 15.77 -16.71 -4.43
N TYR A 329 14.61 -16.14 -4.79
CA TYR A 329 13.38 -16.27 -4.02
C TYR A 329 12.37 -17.17 -4.75
N PHE A 330 11.62 -17.98 -3.97
CA PHE A 330 10.59 -18.88 -4.52
C PHE A 330 9.20 -18.24 -4.60
N ILE A 331 9.03 -17.04 -4.03
CA ILE A 331 7.78 -16.29 -3.99
C ILE A 331 7.84 -15.12 -4.97
N GLY A 332 6.71 -14.81 -5.61
CA GLY A 332 6.63 -13.73 -6.61
C GLY A 332 5.31 -12.99 -6.57
N TYR A 333 4.23 -13.63 -6.11
CA TYR A 333 2.87 -13.05 -6.04
C TYR A 333 2.49 -12.33 -7.33
N SER A 334 2.43 -13.09 -8.44
CA SER A 334 2.04 -12.53 -9.72
C SER A 334 0.57 -12.10 -9.71
N TYR A 335 0.30 -10.90 -10.20
CA TYR A 335 -1.03 -10.38 -10.41
C TYR A 335 -1.15 -9.91 -11.87
N PRO A 336 -1.87 -10.65 -12.75
CA PRO A 336 -1.95 -10.33 -14.16
C PRO A 336 -2.96 -9.21 -14.44
N PHE A 337 -2.61 -8.37 -15.41
CA PHE A 337 -3.52 -7.42 -16.03
C PHE A 337 -3.21 -7.34 -17.53
N LEU A 338 -3.96 -8.10 -18.33
CA LEU A 338 -3.91 -8.05 -19.79
C LEU A 338 -4.81 -6.91 -20.28
N PHE A 339 -4.28 -6.08 -21.17
CA PHE A 339 -4.99 -4.96 -21.75
C PHE A 339 -4.56 -4.74 -23.19
N LYS A 340 -5.34 -3.98 -23.97
CA LYS A 340 -4.97 -3.61 -25.34
C LYS A 340 -4.47 -2.17 -25.38
N GLN A 341 -3.30 -1.96 -25.99
CA GLN A 341 -2.76 -0.64 -26.28
C GLN A 341 -2.61 -0.50 -27.80
N ALA A 342 -3.31 0.46 -28.39
CA ALA A 342 -3.36 0.64 -29.85
C ALA A 342 -3.73 -0.66 -30.60
N GLY A 343 -4.61 -1.48 -30.05
CA GLY A 343 -5.06 -2.75 -30.63
C GLY A 343 -4.14 -3.94 -30.42
N VAL A 344 -2.99 -3.78 -29.76
CA VAL A 344 -2.03 -4.85 -29.44
C VAL A 344 -2.16 -5.23 -27.97
N SER A 345 -2.19 -6.53 -27.69
CA SER A 345 -2.23 -7.04 -26.33
C SER A 345 -0.92 -6.82 -25.59
N LYS A 346 -1.00 -6.28 -24.39
CA LYS A 346 0.11 -6.12 -23.46
C LYS A 346 -0.31 -6.71 -22.11
N LEU A 347 0.64 -7.35 -21.44
CA LEU A 347 0.39 -7.93 -20.14
C LEU A 347 1.25 -7.24 -19.09
N MET A 348 0.58 -6.53 -18.18
CA MET A 348 1.20 -6.00 -16.97
C MET A 348 1.10 -7.05 -15.87
N VAL A 349 2.19 -7.28 -15.15
CA VAL A 349 2.20 -8.24 -14.03
C VAL A 349 2.75 -7.56 -12.78
N GLY A 350 1.90 -7.47 -11.78
CA GLY A 350 2.30 -7.08 -10.43
C GLY A 350 3.15 -8.18 -9.76
N ALA A 351 3.94 -7.81 -8.77
CA ALA A 351 4.91 -8.72 -8.16
C ALA A 351 5.18 -8.42 -6.68
N GLU A 352 5.72 -9.41 -5.97
CA GLU A 352 6.26 -9.27 -4.60
C GLU A 352 7.28 -8.14 -4.49
N SER A 353 8.04 -7.87 -5.58
CA SER A 353 9.06 -6.81 -5.60
C SER A 353 8.52 -5.40 -5.43
N GLY A 354 7.21 -5.20 -5.65
CA GLY A 354 6.57 -3.88 -5.62
C GLY A 354 6.59 -3.14 -6.97
N TYR A 355 7.31 -3.67 -7.96
CA TYR A 355 7.35 -3.11 -9.31
C TYR A 355 6.37 -3.83 -10.24
N LEU A 356 5.91 -3.12 -11.26
CA LEU A 356 5.11 -3.66 -12.35
C LEU A 356 6.03 -4.07 -13.51
N GLN A 357 5.80 -5.27 -14.05
CA GLN A 357 6.54 -5.79 -15.20
C GLN A 357 5.63 -5.83 -16.42
N ILE A 358 6.16 -5.45 -17.61
CA ILE A 358 5.42 -5.48 -18.87
C ILE A 358 5.96 -6.57 -19.77
N TYR A 359 5.04 -7.26 -20.43
CA TYR A 359 5.32 -8.30 -21.39
C TYR A 359 4.55 -8.03 -22.69
N ASP A 360 5.22 -8.24 -23.81
CA ASP A 360 4.71 -8.11 -25.19
C ASP A 360 4.76 -9.47 -25.91
N ASP A 361 4.43 -9.49 -27.21
CA ASP A 361 4.42 -10.67 -28.08
C ASP A 361 3.42 -11.74 -27.64
N ILE A 362 2.20 -11.32 -27.28
CA ILE A 362 1.13 -12.19 -26.79
C ILE A 362 0.24 -12.63 -27.94
N ASP A 363 -0.19 -11.67 -28.80
CA ASP A 363 -1.10 -11.92 -29.91
C ASP A 363 -0.51 -12.94 -30.90
N GLY A 364 -1.24 -14.03 -31.11
CA GLY A 364 -0.78 -15.15 -31.98
C GLY A 364 0.34 -16.02 -31.41
N ASN A 365 0.74 -15.81 -30.14
CA ASN A 365 1.85 -16.51 -29.48
C ASN A 365 1.46 -17.16 -28.14
N LEU A 366 0.19 -17.51 -27.96
CA LEU A 366 -0.34 -17.98 -26.67
C LEU A 366 0.34 -19.24 -26.12
N GLY A 367 0.92 -20.05 -26.99
CA GLY A 367 1.70 -21.26 -26.63
C GLY A 367 3.20 -21.01 -26.46
N GLY A 368 3.69 -19.80 -26.71
CA GLY A 368 5.09 -19.46 -26.69
C GLY A 368 5.57 -18.77 -25.42
N THR A 369 6.74 -18.14 -25.52
CA THR A 369 7.31 -17.32 -24.45
C THR A 369 7.11 -15.85 -24.80
N PHE A 370 6.63 -15.07 -23.86
CA PHE A 370 6.40 -13.64 -24.02
C PHE A 370 7.68 -12.84 -23.78
N THR A 371 7.81 -11.73 -24.49
CA THR A 371 8.97 -10.85 -24.37
C THR A 371 8.77 -9.88 -23.21
N LYS A 372 9.64 -9.96 -22.20
CA LYS A 372 9.64 -8.98 -21.12
C LYS A 372 10.28 -7.69 -21.63
N THR A 373 9.50 -6.61 -21.72
CA THR A 373 9.95 -5.31 -22.24
C THR A 373 10.27 -4.30 -21.17
N ASP A 374 9.69 -4.44 -19.97
CA ASP A 374 9.99 -3.58 -18.82
C ASP A 374 9.94 -4.38 -17.51
N THR A 375 10.81 -4.06 -16.57
CA THR A 375 10.89 -4.67 -15.24
C THR A 375 10.45 -3.74 -14.11
N THR A 376 10.30 -2.45 -14.40
CA THR A 376 10.00 -1.39 -13.42
C THR A 376 9.11 -0.31 -14.05
N TYR A 377 8.04 -0.74 -14.71
CA TYR A 377 7.19 0.11 -15.55
C TYR A 377 6.90 1.46 -14.90
N LEU A 378 7.27 2.55 -15.61
CA LEU A 378 7.17 3.94 -15.17
C LEU A 378 7.80 4.22 -13.80
N ASN A 379 8.70 3.36 -13.30
CA ASN A 379 9.24 3.40 -11.94
C ASN A 379 8.17 3.42 -10.83
N ILE A 380 6.98 2.88 -11.13
CA ILE A 380 5.91 2.75 -10.15
C ILE A 380 6.33 1.75 -9.08
N PHE A 381 6.45 2.24 -7.85
CA PHE A 381 6.71 1.45 -6.66
C PHE A 381 5.74 1.87 -5.56
N GLN A 382 4.76 1.02 -5.27
CA GLN A 382 3.67 1.31 -4.31
C GLN A 382 3.64 0.32 -3.14
N GLY A 383 4.78 -0.16 -2.72
CA GLY A 383 4.89 -1.21 -1.71
C GLY A 383 5.01 -2.59 -2.33
N THR A 384 4.99 -3.66 -1.52
CA THR A 384 5.13 -5.04 -1.99
C THR A 384 3.81 -5.63 -2.48
N ARG A 385 3.88 -6.71 -3.28
CA ARG A 385 2.71 -7.45 -3.82
C ARG A 385 1.75 -6.53 -4.55
N THR A 386 2.26 -5.79 -5.52
CA THR A 386 1.44 -4.89 -6.33
C THR A 386 0.37 -5.64 -7.11
N ALA A 387 -0.83 -5.06 -7.14
CA ALA A 387 -2.00 -5.57 -7.85
C ALA A 387 -2.52 -4.50 -8.83
N PRO A 388 -2.08 -4.52 -10.10
CA PRO A 388 -2.54 -3.57 -11.10
C PRO A 388 -3.92 -3.94 -11.64
N ASN A 389 -4.76 -2.94 -11.86
CA ASN A 389 -5.98 -3.03 -12.66
C ASN A 389 -6.19 -1.70 -13.39
N GLY A 390 -6.95 -1.68 -14.48
CA GLY A 390 -7.16 -0.45 -15.24
C GLY A 390 -8.42 -0.45 -16.07
N ALA A 391 -8.93 0.76 -16.30
CA ALA A 391 -10.05 1.05 -17.19
C ALA A 391 -9.95 2.51 -17.64
N ASP A 392 -10.61 2.85 -18.72
CA ASP A 392 -10.89 4.26 -19.04
C ASP A 392 -12.07 4.70 -18.17
N ILE A 393 -11.78 5.30 -17.00
CA ILE A 393 -12.81 5.68 -16.04
C ILE A 393 -13.33 7.11 -16.23
N ASN A 394 -12.68 7.86 -17.10
CA ASN A 394 -13.02 9.25 -17.38
C ASN A 394 -13.45 9.50 -18.84
N ASN A 395 -13.59 8.43 -19.65
CA ASN A 395 -13.99 8.44 -21.06
C ASN A 395 -13.12 9.36 -21.95
N ASP A 396 -11.82 9.47 -21.64
CA ASP A 396 -10.89 10.25 -22.48
C ASP A 396 -10.20 9.38 -23.56
N GLY A 397 -10.54 8.10 -23.63
CA GLY A 397 -10.01 7.12 -24.58
C GLY A 397 -8.66 6.54 -24.17
N LEU A 398 -8.19 6.84 -22.97
CA LEU A 398 -6.95 6.35 -22.40
C LEU A 398 -7.23 5.46 -21.20
N MET A 399 -6.40 4.46 -20.99
CA MET A 399 -6.51 3.60 -19.84
C MET A 399 -5.94 4.32 -18.60
N ASP A 400 -6.75 4.47 -17.58
CA ASP A 400 -6.33 4.83 -16.24
C ASP A 400 -5.90 3.57 -15.49
N LEU A 401 -4.92 3.68 -14.58
CA LEU A 401 -4.38 2.56 -13.83
C LEU A 401 -4.61 2.78 -12.33
N ILE A 402 -5.07 1.74 -11.67
CA ILE A 402 -5.08 1.65 -10.20
C ILE A 402 -4.14 0.53 -9.76
N VAL A 403 -3.34 0.78 -8.74
CA VAL A 403 -2.38 -0.20 -8.21
C VAL A 403 -2.62 -0.36 -6.72
N GLY A 404 -3.02 -1.54 -6.33
CA GLY A 404 -3.08 -1.94 -4.93
C GLY A 404 -1.77 -2.57 -4.47
N ASN A 405 -1.62 -2.75 -3.16
CA ASN A 405 -0.44 -3.32 -2.55
C ASN A 405 -0.76 -4.14 -1.28
N TYR A 406 0.26 -4.79 -0.71
CA TYR A 406 0.10 -5.62 0.48
C TYR A 406 -0.29 -4.83 1.73
N SER A 407 0.07 -3.54 1.82
CA SER A 407 -0.26 -2.71 3.00
C SER A 407 -1.71 -2.20 3.01
N GLY A 408 -2.54 -2.56 2.01
CA GLY A 408 -3.98 -2.28 2.01
C GLY A 408 -4.42 -1.02 1.28
N GLY A 409 -3.47 -0.17 0.87
CA GLY A 409 -3.78 1.04 0.12
C GLY A 409 -3.81 0.86 -1.39
N VAL A 410 -4.43 1.80 -2.09
CA VAL A 410 -4.44 1.88 -3.55
C VAL A 410 -3.92 3.23 -4.04
N THR A 411 -3.26 3.24 -5.19
CA THR A 411 -2.80 4.45 -5.86
C THR A 411 -3.37 4.51 -7.26
N PHE A 412 -3.94 5.66 -7.61
CA PHE A 412 -4.50 5.91 -8.91
C PHE A 412 -3.52 6.69 -9.81
N PHE A 413 -3.41 6.30 -11.07
CA PHE A 413 -2.60 6.93 -12.09
C PHE A 413 -3.48 7.23 -13.31
N LYS A 414 -3.70 8.51 -13.58
CA LYS A 414 -4.48 8.95 -14.74
C LYS A 414 -3.71 8.70 -16.04
N GLY A 415 -4.36 8.08 -17.02
CA GLY A 415 -3.87 7.98 -18.39
C GLY A 415 -3.69 9.36 -19.02
N THR A 416 -2.62 9.56 -19.78
CA THR A 416 -2.39 10.81 -20.50
C THR A 416 -1.95 10.55 -21.93
N SER A 417 -2.49 11.31 -22.90
CA SER A 417 -2.12 11.21 -24.33
C SER A 417 -0.75 11.82 -24.66
N SER A 418 -0.24 12.65 -23.78
CA SER A 418 1.12 13.14 -23.89
C SER A 418 2.04 12.12 -23.23
N PHE A 419 2.66 11.26 -24.05
CA PHE A 419 4.02 10.89 -23.75
C PHE A 419 4.79 12.21 -23.65
N VAL A 420 4.91 12.80 -22.46
CA VAL A 420 6.13 13.47 -22.16
C VAL A 420 7.13 12.32 -22.21
N SER A 421 7.68 12.04 -23.40
CA SER A 421 8.95 11.40 -23.48
C SER A 421 9.88 12.39 -22.77
N VAL A 422 10.03 12.24 -21.48
CA VAL A 422 11.31 12.46 -20.89
C VAL A 422 12.14 11.46 -21.67
N ASN A 423 12.79 11.93 -22.73
CA ASN A 423 14.00 11.30 -23.18
C ASN A 423 14.83 11.26 -21.89
N GLU A 424 14.76 10.15 -21.17
CA GLU A 424 15.87 9.73 -20.36
C GLU A 424 16.97 9.48 -21.39
N ASN A 425 17.56 10.56 -21.86
CA ASN A 425 18.94 10.53 -22.26
C ASN A 425 19.59 9.90 -21.04
N LEU A 426 20.02 8.66 -21.18
CA LEU A 426 20.83 7.97 -20.20
C LEU A 426 21.78 9.03 -19.68
N ILE A 427 21.62 9.41 -18.41
CA ILE A 427 22.45 10.43 -17.79
C ILE A 427 23.79 9.75 -17.64
N ASP A 428 24.67 10.00 -18.60
CA ASP A 428 25.94 9.30 -18.79
C ASP A 428 27.02 9.87 -17.85
N PHE A 429 26.59 10.42 -16.70
CA PHE A 429 27.48 10.94 -15.68
C PHE A 429 26.94 10.65 -14.27
N ASN A 430 27.81 10.68 -13.30
CA ASN A 430 27.45 10.71 -11.87
C ASN A 430 28.19 11.88 -11.21
N PHE A 431 27.87 12.24 -9.98
CA PHE A 431 28.66 13.20 -9.23
C PHE A 431 28.79 12.81 -7.75
N GLU A 432 29.88 13.20 -7.15
CA GLU A 432 30.12 13.10 -5.70
C GLU A 432 29.87 14.44 -5.05
N LEU A 433 29.35 14.42 -3.82
CA LEU A 433 29.12 15.60 -2.98
C LEU A 433 29.77 15.34 -1.63
N PHE A 434 30.70 16.20 -1.25
CA PHE A 434 31.48 16.04 0.00
C PHE A 434 32.06 17.39 0.49
N PRO A 435 32.22 17.58 1.81
CA PRO A 435 31.67 16.74 2.87
C PRO A 435 30.15 16.90 2.97
N ASN A 436 29.49 15.87 3.49
CA ASN A 436 28.06 15.91 3.79
C ASN A 436 27.81 15.06 5.05
N PRO A 437 27.42 15.63 6.17
CA PRO A 437 27.13 17.05 6.43
C PRO A 437 28.31 18.01 6.26
N THR A 438 28.00 19.29 6.09
CA THR A 438 28.99 20.35 5.89
C THR A 438 28.73 21.57 6.79
N ASN A 439 29.83 22.27 7.20
CA ASN A 439 29.74 23.49 8.02
C ASN A 439 30.03 24.77 7.23
N ASN A 440 31.08 24.75 6.38
CA ASN A 440 31.58 25.94 5.72
C ASN A 440 31.40 25.91 4.19
N PHE A 441 31.66 24.78 3.59
CA PHE A 441 31.52 24.56 2.15
C PHE A 441 31.32 23.07 1.84
N PHE A 442 30.69 22.76 0.71
CA PHE A 442 30.73 21.45 0.10
C PHE A 442 31.26 21.54 -1.33
N SER A 443 31.83 20.47 -1.79
CA SER A 443 32.34 20.34 -3.16
C SER A 443 31.53 19.30 -3.91
N ILE A 444 31.34 19.55 -5.19
CA ILE A 444 30.77 18.60 -6.14
C ILE A 444 31.86 18.25 -7.14
N ARG A 445 32.05 16.95 -7.36
CA ARG A 445 32.90 16.40 -8.40
C ARG A 445 32.03 15.57 -9.35
N VAL A 446 31.95 16.00 -10.61
CA VAL A 446 31.23 15.28 -11.66
C VAL A 446 32.13 14.17 -12.20
N LEU A 447 31.59 12.96 -12.21
CA LEU A 447 32.25 11.75 -12.73
C LEU A 447 31.68 11.49 -14.13
N ALA A 448 32.36 12.00 -15.15
CA ALA A 448 31.91 11.99 -16.53
C ALA A 448 33.09 11.93 -17.50
N GLU A 449 32.79 11.61 -18.76
CA GLU A 449 33.76 11.70 -19.84
C GLU A 449 34.23 13.15 -20.11
N GLU A 450 35.41 13.30 -20.67
CA GLU A 450 36.01 14.60 -20.96
C GLU A 450 35.22 15.40 -22.02
N ASN A 451 35.19 16.73 -21.89
CA ASN A 451 34.60 17.71 -22.81
C ASN A 451 33.07 17.96 -22.73
N LYS A 452 32.46 17.71 -21.59
CA LYS A 452 31.08 18.11 -21.33
C LYS A 452 31.03 19.28 -20.34
N ASN A 453 29.98 20.11 -20.43
CA ASN A 453 29.75 21.23 -19.50
C ASN A 453 28.58 20.92 -18.58
N TYR A 454 28.68 21.31 -17.33
CA TYR A 454 27.67 21.06 -16.34
C TYR A 454 27.24 22.32 -15.61
N LEU A 455 25.97 22.34 -15.17
CA LEU A 455 25.39 23.38 -14.32
C LEU A 455 24.98 22.74 -13.00
N LEU A 456 25.47 23.32 -11.90
CA LEU A 456 24.98 23.03 -10.56
C LEU A 456 23.90 24.03 -10.19
N GLU A 457 22.77 23.52 -9.72
CA GLU A 457 21.70 24.32 -9.11
C GLU A 457 21.49 23.83 -7.67
N VAL A 458 21.38 24.77 -6.74
CA VAL A 458 21.11 24.49 -5.33
C VAL A 458 19.71 25.02 -4.99
N TYR A 459 18.89 24.17 -4.40
CA TYR A 459 17.51 24.47 -4.03
C TYR A 459 17.26 24.23 -2.54
N THR A 460 16.30 24.96 -1.98
CA THR A 460 15.67 24.58 -0.72
C THR A 460 14.87 23.29 -0.91
N ILE A 461 14.48 22.62 0.19
CA ILE A 461 13.56 21.46 0.14
C ILE A 461 12.18 21.79 -0.44
N LEU A 462 11.80 23.08 -0.44
CA LEU A 462 10.55 23.57 -1.04
C LEU A 462 10.68 23.90 -2.54
N GLY A 463 11.85 23.62 -3.15
CA GLY A 463 12.08 23.83 -4.58
C GLY A 463 12.47 25.25 -4.97
N GLN A 464 12.73 26.16 -4.01
CA GLN A 464 13.20 27.51 -4.31
C GLN A 464 14.68 27.44 -4.71
N LEU A 465 15.02 27.99 -5.88
CA LEU A 465 16.40 28.10 -6.36
C LEU A 465 17.19 29.12 -5.50
N ILE A 466 18.35 28.70 -5.02
CA ILE A 466 19.28 29.54 -4.22
C ILE A 466 20.45 30.00 -5.08
N SER A 467 21.10 29.11 -5.81
CA SER A 467 22.19 29.44 -6.72
C SER A 467 22.16 28.54 -7.95
N ALA A 468 22.79 29.02 -9.04
CA ALA A 468 22.99 28.27 -10.27
C ALA A 468 24.39 28.67 -10.83
N ASP A 469 25.32 27.73 -10.80
CA ASP A 469 26.72 27.93 -11.08
C ASP A 469 27.26 26.91 -12.10
N LYS A 470 28.11 27.34 -13.03
CA LYS A 470 28.78 26.42 -13.95
C LYS A 470 29.83 25.60 -13.20
N VAL A 471 29.89 24.29 -13.50
CA VAL A 471 30.90 23.41 -12.98
C VAL A 471 32.14 23.51 -13.89
N GLU A 472 33.26 23.98 -13.35
CA GLU A 472 34.52 24.13 -14.09
C GLU A 472 35.41 22.91 -13.86
N ASN A 473 35.96 22.34 -14.92
CA ASN A 473 36.86 21.16 -14.87
C ASN A 473 36.28 20.02 -14.01
N ASN A 474 34.97 19.77 -14.16
CA ASN A 474 34.22 18.76 -13.42
C ASN A 474 34.20 18.95 -11.89
N ASN A 475 34.59 20.10 -11.36
CA ASN A 475 34.59 20.40 -9.93
C ASN A 475 34.00 21.79 -9.64
N ILE A 476 33.29 21.90 -8.53
CA ILE A 476 32.83 23.20 -7.98
C ILE A 476 32.75 23.10 -6.46
N SER A 477 33.10 24.18 -5.77
CA SER A 477 32.91 24.31 -4.33
C SER A 477 31.91 25.42 -4.02
N VAL A 478 30.95 25.13 -3.17
CA VAL A 478 29.86 26.05 -2.77
C VAL A 478 30.02 26.38 -1.31
N SER A 479 30.11 27.68 -1.01
CA SER A 479 30.14 28.19 0.38
C SER A 479 28.75 28.07 1.01
N THR A 480 28.72 27.63 2.26
CA THR A 480 27.46 27.51 3.03
C THR A 480 27.27 28.66 4.03
N GLN A 481 28.16 29.65 4.05
CA GLN A 481 28.12 30.79 5.01
C GLN A 481 26.80 31.60 4.95
N ASN A 482 26.16 31.65 3.79
CA ASN A 482 24.90 32.36 3.59
C ASN A 482 23.68 31.43 3.58
N LEU A 483 23.87 30.14 3.89
CA LEU A 483 22.78 29.14 3.98
C LEU A 483 22.44 28.94 5.46
N SER A 484 21.17 28.90 5.77
CA SER A 484 20.71 28.50 7.10
C SER A 484 20.99 26.99 7.34
N GLN A 485 21.14 26.59 8.59
CA GLN A 485 21.21 25.17 8.93
C GLN A 485 19.97 24.44 8.38
N GLY A 486 20.16 23.33 7.67
CA GLY A 486 19.08 22.59 7.06
C GLY A 486 19.49 21.68 5.92
N ILE A 487 18.50 21.14 5.22
CA ILE A 487 18.68 20.26 4.06
C ILE A 487 18.46 21.08 2.78
N TYR A 488 19.35 20.87 1.81
CA TYR A 488 19.28 21.45 0.48
C TYR A 488 19.41 20.38 -0.59
N ILE A 489 18.89 20.65 -1.78
CA ILE A 489 18.97 19.77 -2.94
C ILE A 489 19.95 20.37 -3.95
N CYS A 490 20.98 19.61 -4.27
CA CYS A 490 21.94 19.92 -5.32
C CYS A 490 21.55 19.14 -6.59
N LYS A 491 21.28 19.86 -7.68
CA LYS A 491 20.97 19.31 -8.99
C LYS A 491 22.10 19.63 -9.96
N VAL A 492 22.70 18.61 -10.58
CA VAL A 492 23.69 18.76 -11.64
C VAL A 492 23.06 18.36 -12.97
N SER A 493 23.14 19.24 -13.97
CA SER A 493 22.60 19.02 -15.31
C SER A 493 23.67 19.27 -16.36
N GLU A 494 23.70 18.48 -17.43
CA GLU A 494 24.53 18.74 -18.62
C GLU A 494 23.98 19.94 -19.38
N ILE A 495 24.87 20.84 -19.84
CA ILE A 495 24.52 22.03 -20.62
C ILE A 495 25.32 22.08 -21.93
N ASP A 496 24.73 22.65 -22.97
CA ASP A 496 25.43 22.91 -24.23
C ASP A 496 26.41 24.11 -24.10
N THR A 497 27.17 24.37 -25.13
CA THR A 497 28.13 25.49 -25.17
C THR A 497 27.46 26.87 -25.02
N LYS A 498 26.14 26.98 -25.24
CA LYS A 498 25.33 28.17 -25.03
C LYS A 498 24.70 28.26 -23.64
N GLY A 499 24.90 27.24 -22.78
CA GLY A 499 24.36 27.15 -21.45
C GLY A 499 22.92 26.63 -21.37
N LYS A 500 22.38 26.07 -22.44
CA LYS A 500 21.04 25.45 -22.44
C LYS A 500 21.14 24.01 -21.94
N LYS A 501 20.28 23.64 -20.98
CA LYS A 501 20.20 22.29 -20.44
C LYS A 501 19.84 21.28 -21.54
N GLN A 502 20.59 20.18 -21.59
CA GLN A 502 20.43 19.14 -22.62
C GLN A 502 19.58 17.96 -22.13
N SER A 503 19.57 17.69 -20.83
CA SER A 503 18.86 16.56 -20.23
C SER A 503 18.35 16.90 -18.83
N GLY A 504 17.56 15.99 -18.25
CA GLY A 504 17.28 15.99 -16.81
C GLY A 504 18.59 15.98 -16.01
N GLY A 505 18.61 16.51 -14.79
CA GLY A 505 19.80 16.53 -13.94
C GLY A 505 19.71 15.48 -12.84
N LEU A 506 20.86 14.98 -12.40
CA LEU A 506 20.98 14.17 -11.18
C LEU A 506 20.84 15.07 -9.95
N MET A 507 20.21 14.54 -8.89
CA MET A 507 19.99 15.25 -7.64
C MET A 507 20.60 14.50 -6.45
N LYS A 508 21.24 15.25 -5.54
CA LYS A 508 21.67 14.75 -4.23
C LYS A 508 21.36 15.80 -3.16
N ARG A 509 21.11 15.32 -1.94
CA ARG A 509 20.88 16.20 -0.80
C ARG A 509 22.19 16.54 -0.10
N VAL A 510 22.30 17.78 0.39
CA VAL A 510 23.39 18.24 1.29
C VAL A 510 22.77 18.70 2.60
N ILE A 511 23.43 18.39 3.70
CA ILE A 511 23.04 18.81 5.06
C ILE A 511 24.03 19.89 5.50
N VAL A 512 23.52 21.11 5.72
CA VAL A 512 24.30 22.23 6.24
C VAL A 512 24.12 22.29 7.76
N GLN A 513 25.23 22.33 8.50
CA GLN A 513 25.30 22.45 9.95
C GLN A 513 26.24 23.61 10.28
N HIS A 514 25.88 24.45 11.26
CA HIS A 514 26.74 25.52 11.76
C HIS A 514 26.94 25.36 13.25
#